data_32fc3da775d2b0cc96d051e5867a8153
#
_entry.id   32fc3da775d2b0cc96d051e5867a8153
#
_cell.length_a   1.000
_cell.length_b   1.000
_cell.length_c   1.000
_cell.angle_alpha   90.00
_cell.angle_beta   90.00
_cell.angle_gamma   90.00
#
_symmetry.space_group_name_H-M   'P 1'
#
loop_
_entity.id
_entity.type
_entity.pdbx_description
1 polymer ?
#
loop_
_entity_poly.entity_id
_entity_poly.type
_entity_poly.pdbx_seq_one_letter_code
_entity_poly.pdbx_strand_id
1 'polypeptide(L)'
;EDFERKIEENNVKLFILCSPHNPAGRVWKKEELKRLFEICKEHQVYIISDEIHQDLVFGEHKHIPSLSVGDYDKIMVSIVAASKTFNIAGAQNSMVIIPDEELQEKWDTYVKGNRVLGGNAFGYVAAEAAYAGGGEWLQSVLTQINENYHYLKTELEQNLPEAVVTPLEGTYLCWINLGAYVKAEDMKEIIQKKCHLAVDFGDWFGGEHFGTFIRMNLATSRENVEIGVNALIQNLMKK
;
A
#
# COMPACT_ATOMS: atom_id res chain seq x y z
N GLU A 1 -13.44 13.01 -13.16
CA GLU A 1 -14.94 12.96 -13.20
C GLU A 1 -15.52 12.23 -11.96
N ASP A 2 -15.31 10.91 -11.76
CA ASP A 2 -15.92 10.18 -10.62
C ASP A 2 -15.42 10.69 -9.26
N PHE A 3 -14.13 10.94 -9.11
CA PHE A 3 -13.53 11.48 -7.89
C PHE A 3 -14.13 12.86 -7.52
N GLU A 4 -14.21 13.76 -8.50
CA GLU A 4 -14.74 15.10 -8.33
C GLU A 4 -16.25 15.06 -8.01
N ARG A 5 -17.02 14.25 -8.75
CA ARG A 5 -18.43 14.02 -8.47
C ARG A 5 -18.67 13.51 -7.04
N LYS A 6 -17.85 12.56 -6.56
CA LYS A 6 -17.95 12.07 -5.17
C LYS A 6 -17.63 13.13 -4.13
N ILE A 7 -16.69 14.04 -4.41
CA ILE A 7 -16.40 15.18 -3.54
C ILE A 7 -17.64 16.07 -3.41
N GLU A 8 -18.27 16.40 -4.52
CA GLU A 8 -19.45 17.28 -4.54
C GLU A 8 -20.65 16.62 -3.89
N GLU A 9 -21.01 15.39 -4.30
CA GLU A 9 -22.19 14.67 -3.79
C GLU A 9 -22.13 14.42 -2.28
N ASN A 10 -20.93 14.21 -1.72
CA ASN A 10 -20.75 13.85 -0.32
C ASN A 10 -20.15 14.98 0.53
N ASN A 11 -19.95 16.18 -0.03
CA ASN A 11 -19.33 17.32 0.65
C ASN A 11 -18.02 16.94 1.36
N VAL A 12 -17.14 16.20 0.64
CA VAL A 12 -15.88 15.68 1.18
C VAL A 12 -14.99 16.83 1.62
N LYS A 13 -14.36 16.69 2.78
CA LYS A 13 -13.44 17.70 3.36
C LYS A 13 -12.02 17.18 3.50
N LEU A 14 -11.83 15.87 3.43
CA LEU A 14 -10.54 15.22 3.58
C LEU A 14 -10.42 14.06 2.59
N PHE A 15 -9.33 14.03 1.87
CA PHE A 15 -8.91 12.91 1.01
C PHE A 15 -7.65 12.27 1.58
N ILE A 16 -7.67 10.95 1.76
CA ILE A 16 -6.50 10.17 2.14
C ILE A 16 -5.98 9.46 0.89
N LEU A 17 -4.82 9.89 0.40
CA LEU A 17 -4.12 9.28 -0.73
C LEU A 17 -3.15 8.23 -0.21
N CYS A 18 -3.20 7.02 -0.74
CA CYS A 18 -2.18 5.99 -0.53
C CYS A 18 -1.25 5.93 -1.76
N SER A 19 0.05 6.22 -1.59
CA SER A 19 1.02 6.36 -2.69
C SER A 19 2.43 5.89 -2.27
N PRO A 20 2.94 4.76 -2.76
CA PRO A 20 2.32 3.71 -3.59
C PRO A 20 1.08 3.08 -2.97
N HIS A 21 0.17 2.59 -3.82
CA HIS A 21 -1.17 2.21 -3.37
C HIS A 21 -1.23 0.76 -2.85
N ASN A 22 -1.65 0.58 -1.62
CA ASN A 22 -2.01 -0.68 -1.01
C ASN A 22 -3.56 -0.78 -0.96
N PRO A 23 -4.19 -1.85 -1.51
CA PRO A 23 -3.60 -3.13 -1.89
C PRO A 23 -3.22 -3.28 -3.37
N ALA A 24 -3.52 -2.32 -4.23
CA ALA A 24 -3.46 -2.49 -5.68
C ALA A 24 -2.02 -2.58 -6.26
N GLY A 25 -1.00 -2.24 -5.48
CA GLY A 25 0.40 -2.34 -5.89
C GLY A 25 0.83 -1.32 -6.96
N ARG A 26 0.05 -0.26 -7.19
CA ARG A 26 0.36 0.73 -8.23
C ARG A 26 1.16 1.91 -7.70
N VAL A 27 1.95 2.52 -8.59
CA VAL A 27 2.64 3.80 -8.39
C VAL A 27 1.96 4.89 -9.20
N TRP A 28 1.59 5.99 -8.54
CA TRP A 28 0.89 7.10 -9.18
C TRP A 28 1.83 7.90 -10.08
N LYS A 29 1.34 8.29 -11.25
CA LYS A 29 2.05 9.18 -12.17
C LYS A 29 1.89 10.64 -11.73
N LYS A 30 2.86 11.48 -12.09
CA LYS A 30 2.86 12.90 -11.71
C LYS A 30 1.61 13.64 -12.19
N GLU A 31 1.18 13.35 -13.41
CA GLU A 31 0.01 13.97 -14.03
C GLU A 31 -1.29 13.58 -13.31
N GLU A 32 -1.38 12.32 -12.85
CA GLU A 32 -2.53 11.84 -12.07
C GLU A 32 -2.60 12.54 -10.71
N LEU A 33 -1.46 12.58 -9.99
CA LEU A 33 -1.35 13.27 -8.71
C LEU A 33 -1.70 14.74 -8.85
N LYS A 34 -1.15 15.41 -9.85
CA LYS A 34 -1.42 16.83 -10.12
C LYS A 34 -2.92 17.07 -10.32
N ARG A 35 -3.59 16.23 -11.13
CA ARG A 35 -5.03 16.38 -11.39
C ARG A 35 -5.87 16.15 -10.12
N LEU A 36 -5.52 15.15 -9.31
CA LEU A 36 -6.20 14.90 -8.03
C LEU A 36 -6.05 16.11 -7.08
N PHE A 37 -4.85 16.67 -6.99
CA PHE A 37 -4.56 17.79 -6.10
C PHE A 37 -5.19 19.10 -6.56
N GLU A 38 -5.28 19.32 -7.87
CA GLU A 38 -6.03 20.45 -8.44
C GLU A 38 -7.50 20.38 -8.04
N ILE A 39 -8.15 19.23 -8.20
CA ILE A 39 -9.54 19.03 -7.77
C ILE A 39 -9.70 19.27 -6.27
N CYS A 40 -8.80 18.71 -5.45
CA CYS A 40 -8.85 18.95 -4.00
C CYS A 40 -8.72 20.43 -3.66
N LYS A 41 -7.81 21.15 -4.34
CA LYS A 41 -7.60 22.60 -4.12
C LYS A 41 -8.83 23.42 -4.53
N GLU A 42 -9.44 23.11 -5.67
CA GLU A 42 -10.67 23.75 -6.17
C GLU A 42 -11.86 23.58 -5.21
N HIS A 43 -12.00 22.41 -4.62
CA HIS A 43 -13.10 22.06 -3.70
C HIS A 43 -12.75 22.23 -2.21
N GLN A 44 -11.60 22.81 -1.88
CA GLN A 44 -11.14 23.01 -0.50
C GLN A 44 -11.09 21.72 0.33
N VAL A 45 -10.61 20.63 -0.28
CA VAL A 45 -10.41 19.32 0.35
C VAL A 45 -8.97 19.21 0.83
N TYR A 46 -8.79 18.91 2.10
CA TYR A 46 -7.46 18.59 2.65
C TYR A 46 -6.97 17.24 2.16
N ILE A 47 -5.65 17.08 2.05
CA ILE A 47 -5.01 15.85 1.59
C ILE A 47 -4.07 15.32 2.66
N ILE A 48 -4.25 14.06 3.04
CA ILE A 48 -3.24 13.29 3.75
C ILE A 48 -2.62 12.32 2.75
N SER A 49 -1.36 12.52 2.40
CA SER A 49 -0.62 11.60 1.54
C SER A 49 0.10 10.56 2.40
N ASP A 50 -0.40 9.33 2.37
CA ASP A 50 0.24 8.18 3.01
C ASP A 50 1.28 7.59 2.07
N GLU A 51 2.55 7.92 2.33
CA GLU A 51 3.71 7.54 1.51
C GLU A 51 4.61 6.50 2.20
N ILE A 52 4.07 5.75 3.17
CA ILE A 52 4.85 4.78 3.95
C ILE A 52 5.47 3.64 3.12
N HIS A 53 5.03 3.45 1.87
CA HIS A 53 5.59 2.50 0.92
C HIS A 53 6.53 3.15 -0.12
N GLN A 54 6.94 4.40 0.03
CA GLN A 54 7.67 5.20 -0.95
C GLN A 54 8.96 4.54 -1.49
N ASP A 55 9.67 3.79 -0.65
CA ASP A 55 10.94 3.15 -1.01
C ASP A 55 10.77 1.77 -1.66
N LEU A 56 9.54 1.26 -1.69
CA LEU A 56 9.19 -0.07 -2.20
C LEU A 56 8.59 0.06 -3.60
N VAL A 57 9.42 0.32 -4.59
CA VAL A 57 9.03 0.49 -5.99
C VAL A 57 9.89 -0.39 -6.91
N PHE A 58 9.33 -0.83 -8.03
CA PHE A 58 9.94 -1.84 -8.90
C PHE A 58 10.05 -1.38 -10.36
N GLY A 59 11.00 -1.98 -11.09
CA GLY A 59 11.21 -1.72 -12.50
C GLY A 59 11.62 -0.27 -12.76
N GLU A 60 10.96 0.35 -13.74
CA GLU A 60 11.20 1.75 -14.11
C GLU A 60 10.32 2.75 -13.33
N HIS A 61 9.44 2.24 -12.45
CA HIS A 61 8.57 3.07 -11.63
C HIS A 61 9.37 3.84 -10.58
N LYS A 62 8.93 5.07 -10.32
CA LYS A 62 9.53 5.93 -9.29
C LYS A 62 8.42 6.55 -8.46
N HIS A 63 8.56 6.45 -7.16
CA HIS A 63 7.69 7.22 -6.27
C HIS A 63 7.90 8.72 -6.47
N ILE A 64 6.81 9.46 -6.48
CA ILE A 64 6.81 10.92 -6.58
C ILE A 64 6.27 11.45 -5.26
N PRO A 65 7.12 12.08 -4.43
CA PRO A 65 6.65 12.70 -3.20
C PRO A 65 5.56 13.72 -3.49
N SER A 66 4.41 13.59 -2.86
CA SER A 66 3.23 14.41 -3.16
C SER A 66 3.48 15.90 -2.98
N LEU A 67 4.26 16.28 -1.96
CA LEU A 67 4.67 17.66 -1.72
C LEU A 67 5.57 18.24 -2.82
N SER A 68 6.15 17.41 -3.71
CA SER A 68 6.97 17.86 -4.84
C SER A 68 6.18 18.12 -6.13
N VAL A 69 4.89 17.80 -6.14
CA VAL A 69 4.06 17.86 -7.36
C VAL A 69 3.70 19.29 -7.77
N GLY A 70 3.51 20.17 -6.79
CA GLY A 70 3.14 21.58 -7.03
C GLY A 70 2.89 22.32 -5.72
N ASP A 71 2.26 23.49 -5.81
CA ASP A 71 1.94 24.35 -4.67
C ASP A 71 0.60 23.93 -4.03
N TYR A 72 0.68 22.94 -3.14
CA TYR A 72 -0.47 22.40 -2.38
C TYR A 72 -0.22 22.41 -0.86
N ASP A 73 0.80 23.09 -0.39
CA ASP A 73 1.25 23.10 1.01
C ASP A 73 0.15 23.43 2.01
N LYS A 74 -0.75 24.37 1.64
CA LYS A 74 -1.86 24.81 2.50
C LYS A 74 -2.95 23.77 2.73
N ILE A 75 -2.99 22.72 1.95
CA ILE A 75 -4.03 21.70 2.02
C ILE A 75 -3.47 20.28 2.17
N MET A 76 -2.14 20.12 2.25
CA MET A 76 -1.52 18.79 2.20
C MET A 76 -0.57 18.54 3.36
N VAL A 77 -0.65 17.33 3.89
CA VAL A 77 0.37 16.75 4.76
C VAL A 77 0.83 15.41 4.19
N SER A 78 2.11 15.07 4.35
CA SER A 78 2.66 13.77 3.94
C SER A 78 3.08 12.97 5.16
N ILE A 79 2.85 11.65 5.11
CA ILE A 79 3.26 10.69 6.15
C ILE A 79 4.23 9.70 5.53
N VAL A 80 5.41 9.60 6.13
CA VAL A 80 6.47 8.66 5.72
C VAL A 80 6.94 7.83 6.92
N ALA A 81 7.46 6.63 6.66
CA ALA A 81 7.96 5.78 7.74
C ALA A 81 9.00 4.77 7.24
N ALA A 82 10.01 4.52 8.05
CA ALA A 82 10.97 3.42 7.85
C ALA A 82 10.34 2.03 8.07
N SER A 83 9.15 1.97 8.66
CA SER A 83 8.52 0.76 9.16
C SER A 83 8.22 -0.29 8.09
N LYS A 84 7.82 0.14 6.90
CA LYS A 84 7.53 -0.77 5.78
C LYS A 84 8.80 -1.08 4.98
N THR A 85 9.60 -0.06 4.73
CA THR A 85 10.87 -0.15 4.00
C THR A 85 11.84 -1.14 4.64
N PHE A 86 11.98 -1.10 5.97
CA PHE A 86 12.97 -1.86 6.72
C PHE A 86 12.38 -2.91 7.68
N ASN A 87 11.11 -3.24 7.52
CA ASN A 87 10.43 -4.25 8.35
C ASN A 87 10.51 -3.99 9.86
N ILE A 88 10.41 -2.74 10.28
CA ILE A 88 10.48 -2.31 11.67
C ILE A 88 9.15 -1.73 12.20
N ALA A 89 8.02 -2.22 11.71
CA ALA A 89 6.69 -1.74 12.10
C ALA A 89 6.45 -1.84 13.63
N GLY A 90 7.03 -2.83 14.29
CA GLY A 90 6.98 -2.98 15.76
C GLY A 90 7.63 -1.83 16.53
N ALA A 91 8.50 -1.03 15.89
CA ALA A 91 9.09 0.17 16.47
C ALA A 91 8.12 1.36 16.54
N GLN A 92 6.96 1.29 15.87
CA GLN A 92 5.86 2.26 15.95
C GLN A 92 6.33 3.71 15.76
N ASN A 93 7.06 3.97 14.68
CA ASN A 93 7.58 5.28 14.33
C ASN A 93 7.19 5.68 12.92
N SER A 94 6.73 6.92 12.76
CA SER A 94 6.46 7.58 11.49
C SER A 94 6.75 9.07 11.61
N MET A 95 6.91 9.72 10.47
CA MET A 95 7.14 11.16 10.37
C MET A 95 5.98 11.78 9.61
N VAL A 96 5.47 12.90 10.12
CA VAL A 96 4.47 13.73 9.46
C VAL A 96 5.16 14.99 8.98
N ILE A 97 5.05 15.29 7.70
CA ILE A 97 5.63 16.46 7.06
C ILE A 97 4.51 17.45 6.78
N ILE A 98 4.57 18.61 7.43
CA ILE A 98 3.56 19.67 7.34
C ILE A 98 4.30 20.96 6.94
N PRO A 99 4.27 21.37 5.66
CA PRO A 99 5.01 22.55 5.21
C PRO A 99 4.31 23.87 5.54
N ASP A 100 2.97 23.88 5.68
CA ASP A 100 2.22 25.09 5.98
C ASP A 100 2.21 25.40 7.48
N GLU A 101 2.56 26.63 7.85
CA GLU A 101 2.67 27.05 9.26
C GLU A 101 1.34 27.00 10.01
N GLU A 102 0.22 27.33 9.37
CA GLU A 102 -1.10 27.28 10.00
C GLU A 102 -1.54 25.85 10.30
N LEU A 103 -1.30 24.94 9.37
CA LEU A 103 -1.56 23.51 9.57
C LEU A 103 -0.64 22.93 10.67
N GLN A 104 0.63 23.34 10.68
CA GLN A 104 1.59 22.94 11.72
C GLN A 104 1.16 23.43 13.11
N GLU A 105 0.69 24.65 13.23
CA GLU A 105 0.19 25.20 14.52
C GLU A 105 -1.04 24.44 15.02
N LYS A 106 -1.97 24.13 14.12
CA LYS A 106 -3.16 23.30 14.45
C LYS A 106 -2.75 21.90 14.93
N TRP A 107 -1.81 21.26 14.23
CA TRP A 107 -1.25 19.97 14.60
C TRP A 107 -0.60 20.03 15.99
N ASP A 108 0.29 20.97 16.22
CA ASP A 108 0.99 21.14 17.49
C ASP A 108 0.02 21.38 18.66
N THR A 109 -0.99 22.19 18.44
CA THR A 109 -2.03 22.48 19.42
C THR A 109 -2.79 21.20 19.78
N TYR A 110 -3.18 20.42 18.78
CA TYR A 110 -3.88 19.15 18.99
C TYR A 110 -3.00 18.13 19.73
N VAL A 111 -1.78 17.93 19.29
CA VAL A 111 -0.82 16.97 19.85
C VAL A 111 -0.51 17.32 21.32
N LYS A 112 -0.23 18.59 21.60
CA LYS A 112 0.02 19.08 22.98
C LYS A 112 -1.21 18.96 23.86
N GLY A 113 -2.37 19.40 23.35
CA GLY A 113 -3.65 19.38 24.10
C GLY A 113 -4.11 17.98 24.48
N ASN A 114 -3.90 17.01 23.58
CA ASN A 114 -4.31 15.62 23.78
C ASN A 114 -3.17 14.72 24.34
N ARG A 115 -2.02 15.30 24.66
CA ARG A 115 -0.84 14.57 25.16
C ARG A 115 -0.46 13.39 24.25
N VAL A 116 -0.62 13.55 22.95
CA VAL A 116 -0.16 12.57 21.97
C VAL A 116 1.36 12.59 22.01
N LEU A 117 1.94 11.55 22.57
CA LEU A 117 3.38 11.42 22.62
C LEU A 117 3.90 11.13 21.22
N GLY A 118 5.02 11.72 20.86
CA GLY A 118 5.80 11.31 19.68
C GLY A 118 6.20 9.83 19.81
N GLY A 119 6.93 9.29 18.83
CA GLY A 119 7.40 7.91 18.85
C GLY A 119 8.17 7.55 20.14
N ASN A 120 8.71 6.37 20.17
CA ASN A 120 9.53 5.91 21.30
C ASN A 120 11.04 5.98 20.96
N ALA A 121 11.91 5.98 21.99
CA ALA A 121 13.35 6.10 21.81
C ALA A 121 13.95 5.01 20.89
N PHE A 122 13.47 3.77 21.00
CA PHE A 122 13.93 2.68 20.13
C PHE A 122 13.49 2.89 18.68
N GLY A 123 12.28 3.42 18.46
CA GLY A 123 11.76 3.74 17.13
C GLY A 123 12.59 4.80 16.43
N TYR A 124 13.01 5.84 17.13
CA TYR A 124 13.87 6.89 16.56
C TYR A 124 15.24 6.34 16.15
N VAL A 125 15.91 5.63 17.06
CA VAL A 125 17.23 5.04 16.79
C VAL A 125 17.16 4.00 15.67
N ALA A 126 16.10 3.18 15.66
CA ALA A 126 15.91 2.19 14.60
C ALA A 126 15.69 2.83 13.23
N ALA A 127 14.85 3.89 13.13
CA ALA A 127 14.61 4.60 11.90
C ALA A 127 15.87 5.29 11.39
N GLU A 128 16.60 5.97 12.25
CA GLU A 128 17.88 6.62 11.90
C GLU A 128 18.90 5.61 11.38
N ALA A 129 19.14 4.52 12.10
CA ALA A 129 20.07 3.48 11.71
C ALA A 129 19.66 2.80 10.39
N ALA A 130 18.35 2.56 10.19
CA ALA A 130 17.83 1.95 8.99
C ALA A 130 18.08 2.82 7.75
N TYR A 131 17.75 4.10 7.80
CA TYR A 131 18.01 5.02 6.69
C TYR A 131 19.51 5.30 6.46
N ALA A 132 20.31 5.34 7.53
CA ALA A 132 21.75 5.59 7.40
C ALA A 132 22.52 4.40 6.83
N GLY A 133 22.12 3.17 7.12
CA GLY A 133 22.92 1.97 6.81
C GLY A 133 22.16 0.86 6.06
N GLY A 134 20.86 0.95 5.90
CA GLY A 134 20.01 -0.14 5.37
C GLY A 134 19.94 -0.27 3.85
N GLY A 135 20.67 0.55 3.08
CA GLY A 135 20.53 0.61 1.62
C GLY A 135 20.78 -0.73 0.90
N GLU A 136 21.85 -1.44 1.23
CA GLU A 136 22.17 -2.74 0.63
C GLU A 136 21.12 -3.82 0.98
N TRP A 137 20.67 -3.81 2.24
CA TRP A 137 19.59 -4.69 2.69
C TRP A 137 18.30 -4.42 1.90
N LEU A 138 17.93 -3.16 1.74
CA LEU A 138 16.75 -2.77 0.96
C LEU A 138 16.82 -3.28 -0.48
N GLN A 139 17.96 -3.11 -1.17
CA GLN A 139 18.14 -3.61 -2.53
C GLN A 139 17.97 -5.13 -2.62
N SER A 140 18.50 -5.86 -1.63
CA SER A 140 18.35 -7.32 -1.58
C SER A 140 16.89 -7.72 -1.37
N VAL A 141 16.15 -7.03 -0.52
CA VAL A 141 14.73 -7.28 -0.27
C VAL A 141 13.89 -6.93 -1.50
N LEU A 142 14.15 -5.81 -2.16
CA LEU A 142 13.45 -5.43 -3.40
C LEU A 142 13.65 -6.48 -4.50
N THR A 143 14.86 -6.99 -4.65
CA THR A 143 15.17 -8.08 -5.59
C THR A 143 14.35 -9.33 -5.25
N GLN A 144 14.36 -9.76 -3.99
CA GLN A 144 13.61 -10.94 -3.54
C GLN A 144 12.10 -10.81 -3.76
N ILE A 145 11.51 -9.63 -3.46
CA ILE A 145 10.08 -9.37 -3.66
C ILE A 145 9.74 -9.43 -5.16
N ASN A 146 10.56 -8.81 -5.99
CA ASN A 146 10.36 -8.80 -7.45
C ASN A 146 10.44 -10.21 -8.04
N GLU A 147 11.42 -11.01 -7.64
CA GLU A 147 11.54 -12.42 -8.05
C GLU A 147 10.35 -13.25 -7.57
N ASN A 148 9.89 -13.05 -6.34
CA ASN A 148 8.71 -13.70 -5.80
C ASN A 148 7.44 -13.34 -6.58
N TYR A 149 7.29 -12.07 -6.95
CA TYR A 149 6.17 -11.63 -7.78
C TYR A 149 6.18 -12.29 -9.16
N HIS A 150 7.32 -12.31 -9.84
CA HIS A 150 7.43 -12.94 -11.16
C HIS A 150 7.14 -14.43 -11.11
N TYR A 151 7.65 -15.12 -10.10
CA TYR A 151 7.33 -16.52 -9.87
C TYR A 151 5.83 -16.75 -9.67
N LEU A 152 5.23 -16.07 -8.70
CA LEU A 152 3.80 -16.16 -8.40
C LEU A 152 2.95 -15.91 -9.67
N LYS A 153 3.25 -14.83 -10.38
CA LYS A 153 2.52 -14.45 -11.58
C LYS A 153 2.62 -15.52 -12.66
N THR A 154 3.84 -15.99 -12.96
CA THR A 154 4.07 -17.02 -13.97
C THR A 154 3.35 -18.32 -13.65
N GLU A 155 3.45 -18.81 -12.41
CA GLU A 155 2.80 -20.04 -11.99
C GLU A 155 1.27 -19.95 -12.03
N LEU A 156 0.70 -18.80 -11.59
CA LEU A 156 -0.74 -18.60 -11.65
C LEU A 156 -1.23 -18.46 -13.10
N GLU A 157 -0.54 -17.72 -13.96
CA GLU A 157 -0.90 -17.59 -15.38
C GLU A 157 -0.87 -18.94 -16.12
N GLN A 158 0.04 -19.83 -15.77
CA GLN A 158 0.15 -21.17 -16.39
C GLN A 158 -0.92 -22.14 -15.88
N ASN A 159 -1.20 -22.13 -14.60
CA ASN A 159 -2.04 -23.15 -13.95
C ASN A 159 -3.46 -22.67 -13.63
N LEU A 160 -3.65 -21.38 -13.47
CA LEU A 160 -4.94 -20.72 -13.20
C LEU A 160 -5.10 -19.50 -14.14
N PRO A 161 -5.20 -19.70 -15.46
CA PRO A 161 -5.11 -18.62 -16.46
C PRO A 161 -6.23 -17.57 -16.38
N GLU A 162 -7.33 -17.88 -15.72
CA GLU A 162 -8.42 -16.92 -15.49
C GLU A 162 -8.25 -16.12 -14.18
N ALA A 163 -7.21 -16.40 -13.36
CA ALA A 163 -6.86 -15.56 -12.21
C ALA A 163 -6.21 -14.26 -12.69
N VAL A 164 -6.57 -13.14 -12.08
CA VAL A 164 -5.99 -11.84 -12.43
C VAL A 164 -5.02 -11.40 -11.36
N VAL A 165 -3.74 -11.44 -11.66
CA VAL A 165 -2.67 -10.91 -10.81
C VAL A 165 -2.39 -9.47 -11.24
N THR A 166 -2.64 -8.49 -10.35
CA THR A 166 -2.39 -7.08 -10.69
C THR A 166 -0.89 -6.81 -10.85
N PRO A 167 -0.49 -5.88 -11.73
CA PRO A 167 0.90 -5.45 -11.81
C PRO A 167 1.40 -4.95 -10.45
N LEU A 168 2.60 -5.39 -10.05
CA LEU A 168 3.26 -4.93 -8.83
C LEU A 168 4.28 -3.85 -9.21
N GLU A 169 3.84 -2.60 -9.20
CA GLU A 169 4.69 -1.43 -9.44
C GLU A 169 5.34 -0.92 -8.15
N GLY A 170 4.67 -1.15 -7.02
CA GLY A 170 5.14 -0.77 -5.68
C GLY A 170 4.51 -1.59 -4.57
N THR A 171 4.98 -1.42 -3.36
CA THR A 171 4.68 -2.21 -2.16
C THR A 171 5.25 -3.64 -2.23
N TYR A 172 5.05 -4.44 -1.21
CA TYR A 172 5.36 -5.89 -1.21
C TYR A 172 4.09 -6.75 -1.19
N LEU A 173 2.95 -6.15 -1.56
CA LEU A 173 1.62 -6.73 -1.40
C LEU A 173 1.02 -6.99 -2.79
N CYS A 174 0.81 -8.25 -3.11
CA CYS A 174 0.27 -8.68 -4.38
C CYS A 174 -1.25 -8.83 -4.29
N TRP A 175 -1.98 -8.19 -5.19
CA TRP A 175 -3.44 -8.19 -5.27
C TRP A 175 -3.90 -9.14 -6.36
N ILE A 176 -4.72 -10.14 -6.01
CA ILE A 176 -5.07 -11.26 -6.87
C ILE A 176 -6.58 -11.46 -6.87
N ASN A 177 -7.20 -11.44 -8.05
CA ASN A 177 -8.61 -11.81 -8.22
C ASN A 177 -8.71 -13.28 -8.61
N LEU A 178 -9.43 -14.05 -7.79
CA LEU A 178 -9.69 -15.48 -7.98
C LEU A 178 -11.15 -15.78 -8.36
N GLY A 179 -11.92 -14.76 -8.75
CA GLY A 179 -13.37 -14.87 -8.99
C GLY A 179 -13.79 -15.86 -10.09
N ALA A 180 -12.88 -16.21 -11.01
CA ALA A 180 -13.12 -17.26 -11.99
C ALA A 180 -13.13 -18.68 -11.38
N TYR A 181 -12.54 -18.84 -10.20
CA TYR A 181 -12.36 -20.14 -9.52
C TYR A 181 -13.13 -20.25 -8.21
N VAL A 182 -13.33 -19.13 -7.52
CA VAL A 182 -13.94 -19.11 -6.16
C VAL A 182 -14.97 -17.99 -6.10
N LYS A 183 -16.17 -18.32 -5.60
CA LYS A 183 -17.19 -17.32 -5.29
C LYS A 183 -16.82 -16.56 -4.01
N ALA A 184 -17.27 -15.32 -3.89
CA ALA A 184 -16.99 -14.47 -2.72
C ALA A 184 -17.40 -15.13 -1.39
N GLU A 185 -18.55 -15.81 -1.37
CA GLU A 185 -19.09 -16.52 -0.20
C GLU A 185 -18.20 -17.67 0.28
N ASP A 186 -17.50 -18.34 -0.63
CA ASP A 186 -16.65 -19.51 -0.36
C ASP A 186 -15.17 -19.13 -0.11
N MET A 187 -14.79 -17.86 -0.32
CA MET A 187 -13.39 -17.42 -0.36
C MET A 187 -12.65 -17.78 0.94
N LYS A 188 -13.22 -17.45 2.10
CA LYS A 188 -12.57 -17.70 3.41
C LYS A 188 -12.44 -19.19 3.68
N GLU A 189 -13.47 -19.98 3.36
CA GLU A 189 -13.45 -21.43 3.53
C GLU A 189 -12.33 -22.07 2.69
N ILE A 190 -12.25 -21.72 1.41
CA ILE A 190 -11.30 -22.31 0.48
C ILE A 190 -9.87 -21.85 0.81
N ILE A 191 -9.64 -20.55 0.96
CA ILE A 191 -8.29 -20.01 1.16
C ILE A 191 -7.73 -20.40 2.54
N GLN A 192 -8.52 -20.26 3.61
CA GLN A 192 -8.01 -20.55 4.96
C GLN A 192 -8.02 -22.04 5.29
N LYS A 193 -9.10 -22.77 4.95
CA LYS A 193 -9.24 -24.16 5.41
C LYS A 193 -8.72 -25.18 4.42
N LYS A 194 -8.82 -24.94 3.09
CA LYS A 194 -8.30 -25.88 2.09
C LYS A 194 -6.87 -25.56 1.67
N CYS A 195 -6.59 -24.27 1.37
CA CYS A 195 -5.25 -23.85 1.01
C CYS A 195 -4.33 -23.63 2.22
N HIS A 196 -4.87 -23.56 3.45
CA HIS A 196 -4.13 -23.25 4.68
C HIS A 196 -3.34 -21.95 4.62
N LEU A 197 -3.90 -20.92 3.95
CA LEU A 197 -3.24 -19.62 3.77
C LEU A 197 -3.86 -18.57 4.68
N ALA A 198 -3.01 -17.82 5.37
CA ALA A 198 -3.36 -16.62 6.11
C ALA A 198 -3.05 -15.41 5.23
N VAL A 199 -4.06 -14.93 4.52
CA VAL A 199 -3.99 -13.75 3.63
C VAL A 199 -5.05 -12.72 4.03
N ASP A 200 -4.93 -11.51 3.53
CA ASP A 200 -5.98 -10.52 3.68
C ASP A 200 -7.01 -10.69 2.56
N PHE A 201 -8.29 -10.56 2.92
CA PHE A 201 -9.40 -10.70 1.98
C PHE A 201 -9.83 -9.36 1.41
N GLY A 202 -10.24 -9.36 0.15
CA GLY A 202 -10.56 -8.16 -0.58
C GLY A 202 -11.76 -7.38 -0.01
N ASP A 203 -12.72 -8.07 0.60
CA ASP A 203 -13.86 -7.45 1.26
C ASP A 203 -13.47 -6.48 2.39
N TRP A 204 -12.27 -6.62 2.98
CA TRP A 204 -11.75 -5.70 4.00
C TRP A 204 -11.31 -4.34 3.44
N PHE A 205 -11.08 -4.25 2.12
CA PHE A 205 -10.57 -3.03 1.48
C PHE A 205 -11.63 -2.23 0.72
N GLY A 206 -12.66 -2.87 0.23
CA GLY A 206 -13.68 -2.19 -0.58
C GLY A 206 -15.02 -2.91 -0.61
N GLY A 207 -15.33 -3.69 0.43
CA GLY A 207 -16.59 -4.39 0.58
C GLY A 207 -16.82 -5.48 -0.47
N GLU A 208 -18.09 -5.76 -0.76
CA GLU A 208 -18.51 -6.87 -1.61
C GLU A 208 -17.92 -6.83 -3.02
N HIS A 209 -17.59 -5.65 -3.55
CA HIS A 209 -16.98 -5.49 -4.89
C HIS A 209 -15.66 -6.22 -5.05
N PHE A 210 -14.94 -6.41 -3.94
CA PHE A 210 -13.64 -7.11 -3.91
C PHE A 210 -13.70 -8.45 -3.20
N GLY A 211 -14.89 -9.02 -3.00
CA GLY A 211 -15.07 -10.29 -2.28
C GLY A 211 -14.35 -11.49 -2.88
N THR A 212 -13.95 -11.42 -4.16
CA THR A 212 -13.17 -12.46 -4.85
C THR A 212 -11.67 -12.22 -4.88
N PHE A 213 -11.21 -11.16 -4.21
CA PHE A 213 -9.78 -10.80 -4.18
C PHE A 213 -9.11 -11.27 -2.90
N ILE A 214 -7.83 -11.54 -3.01
CA ILE A 214 -6.91 -11.74 -1.88
C ILE A 214 -5.69 -10.83 -2.02
N ARG A 215 -5.05 -10.50 -0.89
CA ARG A 215 -3.78 -9.79 -0.85
C ARG A 215 -2.73 -10.69 -0.21
N MET A 216 -1.69 -11.04 -0.97
CA MET A 216 -0.56 -11.83 -0.51
C MET A 216 0.66 -10.97 -0.23
N ASN A 217 1.33 -11.21 0.89
CA ASN A 217 2.61 -10.59 1.21
C ASN A 217 3.74 -11.37 0.54
N LEU A 218 4.56 -10.68 -0.28
CA LEU A 218 5.70 -11.26 -1.00
C LEU A 218 7.06 -10.97 -0.36
N ALA A 219 7.11 -10.19 0.72
CA ALA A 219 8.32 -9.95 1.49
C ALA A 219 8.62 -11.12 2.44
N THR A 220 8.86 -12.28 1.85
CA THR A 220 9.15 -13.54 2.54
C THR A 220 10.13 -14.38 1.70
N SER A 221 10.54 -15.55 2.21
CA SER A 221 11.39 -16.45 1.43
C SER A 221 10.67 -16.99 0.19
N ARG A 222 11.43 -17.35 -0.84
CA ARG A 222 10.92 -18.01 -2.04
C ARG A 222 10.11 -19.26 -1.70
N GLU A 223 10.61 -20.09 -0.78
CA GLU A 223 9.94 -21.31 -0.34
C GLU A 223 8.51 -21.07 0.18
N ASN A 224 8.32 -20.02 0.98
CA ASN A 224 6.98 -19.67 1.48
C ASN A 224 6.04 -19.26 0.34
N VAL A 225 6.53 -18.53 -0.66
CA VAL A 225 5.73 -18.17 -1.84
C VAL A 225 5.38 -19.40 -2.66
N GLU A 226 6.32 -20.32 -2.86
CA GLU A 226 6.09 -21.59 -3.56
C GLU A 226 5.03 -22.44 -2.86
N ILE A 227 5.11 -22.56 -1.54
CA ILE A 227 4.08 -23.27 -0.74
C ILE A 227 2.70 -22.63 -0.96
N GLY A 228 2.62 -21.31 -0.86
CA GLY A 228 1.36 -20.59 -1.02
C GLY A 228 0.77 -20.69 -2.43
N VAL A 229 1.58 -20.53 -3.46
CA VAL A 229 1.17 -20.64 -4.86
C VAL A 229 0.73 -22.06 -5.19
N ASN A 230 1.50 -23.07 -4.78
CA ASN A 230 1.14 -24.47 -4.99
C ASN A 230 -0.17 -24.84 -4.28
N ALA A 231 -0.42 -24.31 -3.07
CA ALA A 231 -1.66 -24.53 -2.35
C ALA A 231 -2.87 -23.94 -3.11
N LEU A 232 -2.73 -22.76 -3.69
CA LEU A 232 -3.76 -22.16 -4.56
C LEU A 232 -4.02 -23.04 -5.79
N ILE A 233 -2.97 -23.42 -6.52
CA ILE A 233 -3.08 -24.22 -7.74
C ILE A 233 -3.77 -25.56 -7.46
N GLN A 234 -3.31 -26.31 -6.46
CA GLN A 234 -3.85 -27.63 -6.13
C GLN A 234 -5.31 -27.62 -5.71
N ASN A 235 -5.78 -26.54 -5.07
CA ASN A 235 -7.13 -26.47 -4.55
C ASN A 235 -8.11 -25.74 -5.50
N LEU A 236 -7.60 -24.94 -6.47
CA LEU A 236 -8.43 -24.16 -7.38
C LEU A 236 -8.45 -24.71 -8.81
N MET A 237 -7.48 -25.51 -9.23
CA MET A 237 -7.55 -26.21 -10.53
C MET A 237 -8.82 -27.02 -10.59
N LYS A 238 -9.68 -26.73 -11.59
CA LYS A 238 -10.83 -27.58 -11.89
C LYS A 238 -10.31 -28.95 -12.31
N LYS A 239 -10.68 -29.97 -11.55
CA LYS A 239 -10.48 -31.36 -11.93
C LYS A 239 -11.35 -31.70 -13.14
#